data_833744242b26ee1b403834e3c2eb1178
#
_entry.id   833744242b26ee1b403834e3c2eb1178
#
_cell.length_a   1.000
_cell.length_b   1.000
_cell.length_c   1.000
_cell.angle_alpha   90.00
_cell.angle_beta   90.00
_cell.angle_gamma   90.00
#
_symmetry.space_group_name_H-M   'P 1'
#
loop_
_entity.id
_entity.type
_entity.pdbx_description
1 polymer ?
#
loop_
_entity_poly.entity_id
_entity_poly.type
_entity_poly.pdbx_seq_one_letter_code
_entity_poly.pdbx_strand_id
1 'polypeptide(L)'
;MKILISSDGTHAHFYQRVAWANAFNSCGMQAMLWDCKNSPAFDAFDTFEPDIFLGQTYNLTEDVVKCIKERPWLKVGLRAGDWGDQTPEIDHERFNILTCSPQELQALKILNEETGQIKFVHIHYTPEAIGVTHNHFESIGIKPISLMMCADVLSYRGAKFDPALACDIGFVGGYWPYKAQVLDPYLMPLLQPFG
;
A
#
# COMPACT_ATOMS: atom_id res chain seq x y z
N MET A 1 20.74 -4.65 -7.11
CA MET A 1 19.86 -4.13 -6.05
C MET A 1 18.70 -5.09 -5.90
N LYS A 2 18.51 -5.64 -4.71
CA LYS A 2 17.48 -6.61 -4.37
C LYS A 2 16.37 -5.93 -3.57
N ILE A 3 15.12 -6.10 -3.98
CA ILE A 3 13.95 -5.45 -3.38
C ILE A 3 12.97 -6.52 -2.92
N LEU A 4 12.78 -6.65 -1.61
CA LEU A 4 11.77 -7.52 -1.02
C LEU A 4 10.48 -6.74 -0.80
N ILE A 5 9.36 -7.25 -1.32
CA ILE A 5 8.06 -6.58 -1.24
C ILE A 5 7.11 -7.48 -0.45
N SER A 6 6.65 -7.03 0.71
CA SER A 6 5.66 -7.79 1.48
C SER A 6 4.30 -7.75 0.80
N SER A 7 3.62 -8.88 0.76
CA SER A 7 2.27 -9.01 0.24
C SER A 7 1.51 -10.02 1.08
N ASP A 8 0.26 -9.74 1.35
CA ASP A 8 -0.63 -10.67 2.04
C ASP A 8 -1.43 -11.58 1.08
N GLY A 9 -1.12 -11.51 -0.22
CA GLY A 9 -1.73 -12.33 -1.26
C GLY A 9 -3.19 -12.01 -1.58
N THR A 10 -3.76 -10.96 -1.01
CA THR A 10 -5.19 -10.64 -1.14
C THR A 10 -5.42 -9.19 -1.58
N HIS A 11 -6.62 -8.94 -2.16
CA HIS A 11 -7.15 -7.63 -2.50
C HIS A 11 -6.38 -6.83 -3.57
N ALA A 12 -6.80 -5.60 -3.81
CA ALA A 12 -6.20 -4.69 -4.78
C ALA A 12 -4.70 -4.44 -4.55
N HIS A 13 -4.27 -4.51 -3.29
CA HIS A 13 -2.87 -4.33 -2.94
C HIS A 13 -1.95 -5.42 -3.48
N PHE A 14 -2.43 -6.65 -3.61
CA PHE A 14 -1.67 -7.74 -4.23
C PHE A 14 -1.29 -7.37 -5.67
N TYR A 15 -2.25 -6.96 -6.48
CA TYR A 15 -2.00 -6.57 -7.87
C TYR A 15 -1.01 -5.41 -7.99
N GLN A 16 -1.12 -4.43 -7.10
CA GLN A 16 -0.17 -3.33 -7.03
C GLN A 16 1.26 -3.81 -6.71
N ARG A 17 1.40 -4.78 -5.80
CA ARG A 17 2.72 -5.35 -5.44
C ARG A 17 3.31 -6.16 -6.60
N VAL A 18 2.49 -6.94 -7.30
CA VAL A 18 2.89 -7.64 -8.53
C VAL A 18 3.38 -6.65 -9.58
N ALA A 19 2.63 -5.57 -9.81
CA ALA A 19 3.01 -4.52 -10.75
C ALA A 19 4.36 -3.87 -10.39
N TRP A 20 4.60 -3.59 -9.11
CA TRP A 20 5.88 -3.06 -8.66
C TRP A 20 7.03 -4.05 -8.88
N ALA A 21 6.84 -5.32 -8.52
CA ALA A 21 7.86 -6.33 -8.75
C ALA A 21 8.19 -6.46 -10.25
N ASN A 22 7.19 -6.46 -11.12
CA ASN A 22 7.36 -6.48 -12.57
C ASN A 22 8.13 -5.24 -13.07
N ALA A 23 7.75 -4.05 -12.58
CA ALA A 23 8.40 -2.80 -12.96
C ALA A 23 9.86 -2.76 -12.51
N PHE A 24 10.17 -3.13 -11.27
CA PHE A 24 11.55 -3.19 -10.78
C PHE A 24 12.39 -4.20 -11.56
N ASN A 25 11.84 -5.40 -11.82
CA ASN A 25 12.53 -6.41 -12.62
C ASN A 25 12.77 -5.93 -14.05
N SER A 26 11.82 -5.22 -14.67
CA SER A 26 12.00 -4.63 -16.01
C SER A 26 13.07 -3.53 -16.07
N CYS A 27 13.34 -2.90 -14.93
CA CYS A 27 14.43 -1.92 -14.78
C CYS A 27 15.78 -2.54 -14.39
N GLY A 28 15.92 -3.86 -14.46
CA GLY A 28 17.17 -4.57 -14.16
C GLY A 28 17.48 -4.74 -12.66
N MET A 29 16.50 -4.51 -11.79
CA MET A 29 16.59 -4.86 -10.37
C MET A 29 16.10 -6.29 -10.15
N GLN A 30 16.35 -6.83 -8.96
CA GLN A 30 15.80 -8.11 -8.54
C GLN A 30 14.70 -7.83 -7.51
N ALA A 31 13.45 -7.98 -7.88
CA ALA A 31 12.33 -7.81 -6.97
C ALA A 31 11.65 -9.16 -6.70
N MET A 32 11.38 -9.43 -5.43
CA MET A 32 10.69 -10.63 -4.96
C MET A 32 9.47 -10.25 -4.13
N LEU A 33 8.33 -10.88 -4.43
CA LEU A 33 7.16 -10.83 -3.56
C LEU A 33 7.32 -11.86 -2.44
N TRP A 34 7.11 -11.41 -1.23
CA TRP A 34 7.05 -12.25 -0.05
C TRP A 34 5.62 -12.33 0.48
N ASP A 35 5.07 -13.55 0.51
CA ASP A 35 3.77 -13.81 1.14
C ASP A 35 3.93 -13.79 2.66
N CYS A 36 3.69 -12.64 3.25
CA CYS A 36 3.88 -12.41 4.67
C CYS A 36 2.86 -13.11 5.58
N LYS A 37 1.80 -13.72 5.01
CA LYS A 37 0.84 -14.53 5.76
C LYS A 37 1.25 -15.99 5.89
N ASN A 38 1.86 -16.51 4.84
CA ASN A 38 2.10 -17.96 4.72
C ASN A 38 3.58 -18.35 4.81
N SER A 39 4.49 -17.35 4.79
CA SER A 39 5.94 -17.59 4.85
C SER A 39 6.58 -16.80 5.99
N PRO A 40 7.48 -17.43 6.79
CA PRO A 40 8.22 -16.74 7.84
C PRO A 40 9.07 -15.59 7.30
N ALA A 41 9.16 -14.50 8.08
CA ALA A 41 9.96 -13.34 7.70
C ALA A 41 11.45 -13.71 7.56
N PHE A 42 11.99 -14.47 8.51
CA PHE A 42 13.40 -14.88 8.49
C PHE A 42 13.76 -15.60 7.21
N ASP A 43 12.93 -16.55 6.76
CA ASP A 43 13.20 -17.33 5.55
C ASP A 43 13.30 -16.42 4.30
N ALA A 44 12.39 -15.44 4.20
CA ALA A 44 12.38 -14.50 3.10
C ALA A 44 13.60 -13.56 3.12
N PHE A 45 13.92 -13.01 4.29
CA PHE A 45 15.05 -12.07 4.44
C PHE A 45 16.40 -12.76 4.31
N ASP A 46 16.57 -13.97 4.87
CA ASP A 46 17.83 -14.73 4.82
C ASP A 46 18.09 -15.29 3.42
N THR A 47 17.06 -15.82 2.75
CA THR A 47 17.22 -16.38 1.42
C THR A 47 17.45 -15.32 0.36
N PHE A 48 16.74 -14.19 0.46
CA PHE A 48 16.79 -13.15 -0.56
C PHE A 48 17.84 -12.08 -0.29
N GLU A 49 18.20 -11.83 0.97
CA GLU A 49 19.17 -10.80 1.39
C GLU A 49 18.90 -9.42 0.74
N PRO A 50 17.76 -8.78 1.05
CA PRO A 50 17.35 -7.56 0.36
C PRO A 50 18.24 -6.35 0.71
N ASP A 51 18.40 -5.45 -0.28
CA ASP A 51 18.94 -4.09 -0.09
C ASP A 51 17.84 -3.13 0.36
N ILE A 52 16.60 -3.39 -0.12
CA ILE A 52 15.40 -2.60 0.17
C ILE A 52 14.26 -3.53 0.57
N PHE A 53 13.57 -3.17 1.63
CA PHE A 53 12.29 -3.77 2.03
C PHE A 53 11.15 -2.79 1.82
N LEU A 54 10.14 -3.19 1.07
CA LEU A 54 8.88 -2.47 0.89
C LEU A 54 7.76 -3.20 1.63
N GLY A 55 7.40 -2.66 2.77
CA GLY A 55 6.39 -3.22 3.67
C GLY A 55 5.14 -2.34 3.80
N GLN A 56 4.40 -2.62 4.84
CA GLN A 56 3.22 -1.86 5.27
C GLN A 56 3.34 -1.55 6.76
N THR A 57 2.89 -0.38 7.21
CA THR A 57 3.00 0.03 8.62
C THR A 57 2.32 -0.95 9.56
N TYR A 58 1.20 -1.51 9.16
CA TYR A 58 0.38 -2.43 9.96
C TYR A 58 0.82 -3.92 9.87
N ASN A 59 1.83 -4.24 9.06
CA ASN A 59 2.37 -5.62 8.91
C ASN A 59 3.79 -5.75 9.47
N LEU A 60 4.23 -4.82 10.31
CA LEU A 60 5.52 -4.90 11.01
C LEU A 60 5.39 -5.79 12.26
N THR A 61 5.38 -7.10 12.03
CA THR A 61 5.45 -8.08 13.13
C THR A 61 6.79 -8.02 13.86
N GLU A 62 6.88 -8.62 15.04
CA GLU A 62 8.13 -8.72 15.81
C GLU A 62 9.26 -9.35 14.99
N ASP A 63 8.95 -10.39 14.21
CA ASP A 63 9.93 -11.06 13.34
C ASP A 63 10.43 -10.13 12.23
N VAL A 64 9.55 -9.35 11.60
CA VAL A 64 9.94 -8.36 10.59
C VAL A 64 10.82 -7.28 11.20
N VAL A 65 10.44 -6.76 12.36
CA VAL A 65 11.24 -5.76 13.09
C VAL A 65 12.63 -6.32 13.43
N LYS A 66 12.71 -7.58 13.88
CA LYS A 66 13.98 -8.25 14.15
C LYS A 66 14.81 -8.38 12.88
N CYS A 67 14.22 -8.83 11.78
CA CYS A 67 14.90 -8.90 10.48
C CYS A 67 15.47 -7.56 10.03
N ILE A 68 14.75 -6.47 10.27
CA ILE A 68 15.21 -5.11 9.96
C ILE A 68 16.42 -4.74 10.84
N LYS A 69 16.32 -4.93 12.16
CA LYS A 69 17.38 -4.59 13.11
C LYS A 69 18.69 -5.36 12.88
N GLU A 70 18.58 -6.61 12.48
CA GLU A 70 19.74 -7.47 12.20
C GLU A 70 20.47 -7.12 10.88
N ARG A 71 19.90 -6.23 10.05
CA ARG A 71 20.43 -5.83 8.74
C ARG A 71 20.62 -4.33 8.62
N PRO A 72 21.66 -3.74 9.24
CA PRO A 72 21.82 -2.27 9.34
C PRO A 72 21.97 -1.56 7.98
N TRP A 73 22.28 -2.31 6.91
CA TRP A 73 22.32 -1.77 5.54
C TRP A 73 20.96 -1.64 4.87
N LEU A 74 19.95 -2.33 5.40
CA LEU A 74 18.62 -2.42 4.79
C LEU A 74 17.92 -1.06 4.80
N LYS A 75 17.40 -0.65 3.65
CA LYS A 75 16.53 0.52 3.53
C LYS A 75 15.08 0.08 3.57
N VAL A 76 14.27 0.76 4.36
CA VAL A 76 12.86 0.40 4.55
C VAL A 76 11.98 1.50 3.99
N GLY A 77 11.05 1.13 3.11
CA GLY A 77 9.94 1.95 2.67
C GLY A 77 8.63 1.30 3.11
N LEU A 78 7.71 2.06 3.68
CA LEU A 78 6.46 1.52 4.20
C LEU A 78 5.26 2.19 3.52
N ARG A 79 4.24 1.40 3.22
CA ARG A 79 2.95 1.93 2.85
C ARG A 79 2.14 2.20 4.12
N ALA A 80 1.64 3.42 4.27
CA ALA A 80 0.65 3.74 5.28
C ALA A 80 -0.76 3.31 4.86
N GLY A 81 -1.67 3.27 5.82
CA GLY A 81 -3.10 3.13 5.54
C GLY A 81 -3.64 4.23 4.64
N ASP A 82 -4.75 3.95 3.96
CA ASP A 82 -5.32 4.84 2.94
C ASP A 82 -5.97 6.10 3.51
N TRP A 83 -6.14 6.17 4.83
CA TRP A 83 -6.88 7.22 5.51
C TRP A 83 -5.97 7.88 6.55
N GLY A 84 -5.81 9.19 6.43
CA GLY A 84 -5.09 9.98 7.42
C GLY A 84 -5.95 10.19 8.68
N ASP A 85 -5.31 10.45 9.80
CA ASP A 85 -5.96 10.65 11.10
C ASP A 85 -6.92 11.86 11.15
N GLN A 86 -6.93 12.68 10.11
CA GLN A 86 -7.60 13.97 10.11
C GLN A 86 -8.73 14.10 9.09
N THR A 87 -9.39 13.01 8.75
CA THR A 87 -10.66 13.10 8.02
C THR A 87 -11.81 13.00 9.02
N PRO A 88 -12.28 14.13 9.59
CA PRO A 88 -13.32 14.13 10.62
C PRO A 88 -14.67 13.60 10.12
N GLU A 89 -14.81 13.43 8.82
CA GLU A 89 -16.03 13.00 8.14
C GLU A 89 -16.16 11.49 8.04
N ILE A 90 -15.13 10.72 8.39
CA ILE A 90 -15.14 9.27 8.31
C ILE A 90 -15.19 8.68 9.72
N ASP A 91 -16.27 7.98 9.98
CA ASP A 91 -16.42 7.17 11.20
C ASP A 91 -15.50 5.94 11.11
N HIS A 92 -14.29 6.10 11.62
CA HIS A 92 -13.24 5.08 11.59
C HIS A 92 -13.64 3.80 12.36
N GLU A 93 -14.38 3.92 13.45
CA GLU A 93 -14.87 2.77 14.22
C GLU A 93 -15.88 1.97 13.40
N ARG A 94 -16.79 2.66 12.72
CA ARG A 94 -17.85 2.04 11.92
C ARG A 94 -17.32 1.32 10.68
N PHE A 95 -16.27 1.84 10.06
CA PHE A 95 -15.74 1.32 8.79
C PHE A 95 -14.49 0.46 8.96
N ASN A 96 -14.01 0.27 10.17
CA ASN A 96 -12.79 -0.50 10.46
C ASN A 96 -11.61 -0.10 9.55
N ILE A 97 -11.44 1.20 9.35
CA ILE A 97 -10.41 1.75 8.48
C ILE A 97 -9.12 1.79 9.27
N LEU A 98 -8.14 1.01 8.80
CA LEU A 98 -6.81 0.92 9.39
C LEU A 98 -6.03 2.21 9.08
N THR A 99 -6.17 3.19 9.92
CA THR A 99 -5.22 4.29 10.03
C THR A 99 -4.04 3.84 10.87
N CYS A 100 -2.91 4.53 10.75
CA CYS A 100 -1.81 4.30 11.67
C CYS A 100 -2.27 4.67 13.08
N SER A 101 -2.49 3.67 13.92
CA SER A 101 -2.89 3.90 15.30
C SER A 101 -1.78 4.63 16.09
N PRO A 102 -2.09 5.32 17.20
CA PRO A 102 -1.06 5.90 18.04
C PRO A 102 0.00 4.89 18.49
N GLN A 103 -0.38 3.63 18.72
CA GLN A 103 0.51 2.55 19.08
C GLN A 103 1.46 2.18 17.92
N GLU A 104 0.94 2.08 16.69
CA GLU A 104 1.76 1.83 15.50
C GLU A 104 2.70 2.99 15.23
N LEU A 105 2.23 4.23 15.36
CA LEU A 105 3.07 5.42 15.20
C LEU A 105 4.21 5.44 16.23
N GLN A 106 3.92 5.10 17.48
CA GLN A 106 4.94 4.99 18.53
C GLN A 106 5.94 3.88 18.25
N ALA A 107 5.48 2.72 17.77
CA ALA A 107 6.35 1.61 17.39
C ALA A 107 7.28 1.98 16.20
N LEU A 108 6.73 2.67 15.20
CA LEU A 108 7.51 3.20 14.07
C LEU A 108 8.56 4.22 14.52
N LYS A 109 8.18 5.11 15.45
CA LYS A 109 9.09 6.09 16.05
C LYS A 109 10.28 5.39 16.71
N ILE A 110 10.02 4.42 17.59
CA ILE A 110 11.07 3.66 18.29
C ILE A 110 11.97 2.95 17.29
N LEU A 111 11.38 2.24 16.33
CA LEU A 111 12.16 1.52 15.30
C LEU A 111 13.03 2.49 14.49
N ASN A 112 12.49 3.65 14.11
CA ASN A 112 13.25 4.64 13.34
C ASN A 112 14.38 5.30 14.17
N GLU A 113 14.12 5.62 15.44
CA GLU A 113 15.14 6.16 16.36
C GLU A 113 16.28 5.17 16.61
N GLU A 114 15.96 3.88 16.74
CA GLU A 114 16.95 2.82 17.00
C GLU A 114 17.78 2.48 15.76
N THR A 115 17.19 2.54 14.56
CA THR A 115 17.83 1.99 13.36
C THR A 115 18.16 3.04 12.29
N GLY A 116 17.40 4.10 12.19
CA GLY A 116 17.49 5.06 11.09
C GLY A 116 17.21 4.47 9.70
N GLN A 117 16.60 3.30 9.63
CA GLN A 117 16.43 2.54 8.38
C GLN A 117 15.17 2.90 7.61
N ILE A 118 14.13 3.45 8.26
CA ILE A 118 12.89 3.85 7.60
C ILE A 118 13.16 5.13 6.81
N LYS A 119 13.18 5.04 5.49
CA LYS A 119 13.51 6.16 4.61
C LYS A 119 12.31 7.00 4.22
N PHE A 120 11.13 6.35 4.13
CA PHE A 120 9.87 7.01 3.80
C PHE A 120 8.68 6.15 4.18
N VAL A 121 7.57 6.83 4.35
CA VAL A 121 6.23 6.24 4.29
C VAL A 121 5.55 6.74 3.02
N HIS A 122 4.96 5.86 2.22
CA HIS A 122 4.27 6.27 1.01
C HIS A 122 2.77 6.05 1.10
N ILE A 123 2.05 6.95 0.46
CA ILE A 123 0.59 6.97 0.35
C ILE A 123 0.24 7.31 -1.10
N HIS A 124 -0.90 6.87 -1.59
CA HIS A 124 -1.34 7.16 -2.97
C HIS A 124 -2.20 8.43 -3.09
N TYR A 125 -2.01 9.37 -2.20
CA TYR A 125 -2.62 10.69 -2.25
C TYR A 125 -1.72 11.70 -2.95
N THR A 126 -2.31 12.83 -3.38
CA THR A 126 -1.52 13.93 -3.91
C THR A 126 -0.59 14.52 -2.84
N PRO A 127 0.52 15.16 -3.21
CA PRO A 127 1.42 15.78 -2.24
C PRO A 127 0.72 16.77 -1.30
N GLU A 128 -0.26 17.52 -1.82
CA GLU A 128 -1.04 18.49 -1.04
C GLU A 128 -1.89 17.80 0.02
N ALA A 129 -2.56 16.71 -0.34
CA ALA A 129 -3.38 15.93 0.59
C ALA A 129 -2.52 15.26 1.68
N ILE A 130 -1.34 14.77 1.33
CA ILE A 130 -0.41 14.15 2.30
C ILE A 130 0.02 15.14 3.37
N GLY A 131 0.32 16.37 3.00
CA GLY A 131 0.71 17.43 3.95
C GLY A 131 -0.35 17.74 5.00
N VAL A 132 -1.62 17.40 4.73
CA VAL A 132 -2.73 17.60 5.67
C VAL A 132 -3.04 16.32 6.45
N THR A 133 -3.09 15.18 5.77
CA THR A 133 -3.62 13.93 6.34
C THR A 133 -2.55 13.04 6.99
N HIS A 134 -1.28 13.17 6.60
CA HIS A 134 -0.20 12.28 7.02
C HIS A 134 1.04 13.01 7.56
N ASN A 135 0.89 14.27 7.95
CA ASN A 135 1.97 15.07 8.53
C ASN A 135 2.51 14.52 9.86
N HIS A 136 1.73 13.70 10.56
CA HIS A 136 2.15 13.06 11.80
C HIS A 136 3.40 12.17 11.64
N PHE A 137 3.66 11.61 10.45
CA PHE A 137 4.91 10.87 10.20
C PHE A 137 6.16 11.77 10.25
N GLU A 138 6.04 13.04 9.85
CA GLU A 138 7.16 13.97 9.96
C GLU A 138 7.54 14.25 11.41
N SER A 139 6.55 14.24 12.34
CA SER A 139 6.80 14.45 13.76
C SER A 139 7.65 13.34 14.39
N ILE A 140 7.74 12.18 13.77
CA ILE A 140 8.59 11.05 14.19
C ILE A 140 9.82 10.85 13.28
N GLY A 141 10.14 11.86 12.46
CA GLY A 141 11.33 11.87 11.60
C GLY A 141 11.23 10.98 10.36
N ILE A 142 10.03 10.56 9.96
CA ILE A 142 9.80 9.76 8.76
C ILE A 142 9.14 10.63 7.70
N LYS A 143 9.72 10.63 6.49
CA LYS A 143 9.21 11.43 5.37
C LYS A 143 8.00 10.76 4.73
N PRO A 144 6.81 11.38 4.72
CA PRO A 144 5.70 10.93 3.90
C PRO A 144 5.93 11.35 2.44
N ILE A 145 5.66 10.44 1.50
CA ILE A 145 5.79 10.71 0.07
C ILE A 145 4.53 10.30 -0.69
N SER A 146 4.22 11.05 -1.73
CA SER A 146 3.17 10.71 -2.69
C SER A 146 3.70 9.65 -3.65
N LEU A 147 3.04 8.50 -3.68
CA LEU A 147 3.26 7.50 -4.71
C LEU A 147 1.90 7.11 -5.28
N MET A 148 1.48 7.88 -6.28
CA MET A 148 0.18 7.70 -6.91
C MET A 148 0.01 6.31 -7.50
N MET A 149 -1.22 5.80 -7.49
CA MET A 149 -1.56 4.57 -8.18
C MET A 149 -1.35 4.74 -9.69
N CYS A 150 -0.70 3.76 -10.30
CA CYS A 150 -0.45 3.70 -11.72
C CYS A 150 -1.04 2.44 -12.32
N ALA A 151 -1.37 2.49 -13.61
CA ALA A 151 -1.75 1.28 -14.34
C ALA A 151 -0.52 0.39 -14.56
N ASP A 152 -0.68 -0.91 -14.35
CA ASP A 152 0.34 -1.92 -14.71
C ASP A 152 0.34 -2.14 -16.23
N VAL A 153 1.01 -1.25 -16.94
CA VAL A 153 1.09 -1.32 -18.41
C VAL A 153 1.83 -2.55 -18.93
N LEU A 154 2.59 -3.24 -18.07
CA LEU A 154 3.30 -4.45 -18.44
C LEU A 154 2.35 -5.65 -18.49
N SER A 155 1.45 -5.76 -17.50
CA SER A 155 0.49 -6.85 -17.42
C SER A 155 -0.73 -6.63 -18.33
N TYR A 156 -1.15 -5.38 -18.54
CA TYR A 156 -2.36 -5.06 -19.30
C TYR A 156 -2.09 -4.79 -20.79
N ARG A 157 -0.88 -4.98 -21.27
CA ARG A 157 -0.58 -4.87 -22.70
C ARG A 157 -1.27 -5.97 -23.50
N GLY A 158 -1.99 -5.55 -24.54
CA GLY A 158 -2.63 -6.48 -25.49
C GLY A 158 -3.90 -7.13 -24.97
N ALA A 159 -4.58 -6.55 -24.01
CA ALA A 159 -5.95 -6.94 -23.67
C ALA A 159 -6.80 -6.92 -24.95
N LYS A 160 -7.45 -8.05 -25.26
CA LYS A 160 -8.35 -8.15 -26.40
C LYS A 160 -9.69 -7.55 -26.03
N PHE A 161 -10.30 -6.85 -27.00
CA PHE A 161 -11.68 -6.40 -26.84
C PHE A 161 -12.60 -7.61 -26.65
N ASP A 162 -13.40 -7.56 -25.59
CA ASP A 162 -14.45 -8.56 -25.32
C ASP A 162 -15.81 -7.89 -25.49
N PRO A 163 -16.58 -8.27 -26.52
CA PRO A 163 -17.91 -7.69 -26.74
C PRO A 163 -18.89 -7.91 -25.58
N ALA A 164 -18.70 -8.98 -24.78
CA ALA A 164 -19.54 -9.23 -23.60
C ALA A 164 -19.35 -8.22 -22.47
N LEU A 165 -18.23 -7.50 -22.49
CA LEU A 165 -17.91 -6.45 -21.52
C LEU A 165 -18.10 -5.04 -22.10
N ALA A 166 -18.58 -4.92 -23.35
CA ALA A 166 -18.82 -3.63 -23.97
C ALA A 166 -20.03 -2.96 -23.32
N CYS A 167 -19.84 -1.74 -22.85
CA CYS A 167 -20.87 -0.92 -22.24
C CYS A 167 -20.56 0.57 -22.45
N ASP A 168 -21.61 1.41 -22.44
CA ASP A 168 -21.43 2.85 -22.54
C ASP A 168 -20.87 3.45 -21.25
N ILE A 169 -21.26 2.88 -20.11
CA ILE A 169 -20.77 3.27 -18.78
C ILE A 169 -20.45 2.00 -18.00
N GLY A 170 -19.20 1.88 -17.54
CA GLY A 170 -18.76 0.75 -16.74
C GLY A 170 -18.21 1.23 -15.38
N PHE A 171 -18.57 0.53 -14.31
CA PHE A 171 -17.96 0.69 -12.99
C PHE A 171 -17.30 -0.61 -12.56
N VAL A 172 -16.01 -0.54 -12.27
CA VAL A 172 -15.24 -1.66 -11.72
C VAL A 172 -14.62 -1.23 -10.39
N GLY A 173 -15.04 -1.85 -9.31
CA GLY A 173 -14.50 -1.52 -7.98
C GLY A 173 -15.28 -2.16 -6.85
N GLY A 174 -14.71 -2.04 -5.62
CA GLY A 174 -15.42 -2.45 -4.41
C GLY A 174 -16.56 -1.49 -4.09
N TYR A 175 -17.72 -2.06 -3.78
CA TYR A 175 -18.89 -1.29 -3.35
C TYR A 175 -18.99 -1.34 -1.83
N TRP A 176 -18.48 -0.28 -1.20
CA TRP A 176 -18.49 -0.15 0.26
C TRP A 176 -19.59 0.81 0.69
N PRO A 177 -20.17 0.69 1.89
CA PRO A 177 -21.26 1.56 2.34
C PRO A 177 -20.98 3.06 2.20
N TYR A 178 -19.76 3.53 2.50
CA TYR A 178 -19.40 4.92 2.32
C TYR A 178 -19.27 5.34 0.85
N LYS A 179 -18.84 4.42 -0.04
CA LYS A 179 -18.83 4.69 -1.49
C LYS A 179 -20.24 4.75 -2.05
N ALA A 180 -21.15 3.91 -1.54
CA ALA A 180 -22.55 3.96 -1.91
C ALA A 180 -23.13 5.35 -1.68
N GLN A 181 -22.87 5.97 -0.53
CA GLN A 181 -23.33 7.32 -0.22
C GLN A 181 -22.90 8.37 -1.24
N VAL A 182 -21.73 8.19 -1.85
CA VAL A 182 -21.19 9.09 -2.87
C VAL A 182 -21.61 8.68 -4.28
N LEU A 183 -21.60 7.39 -4.58
CA LEU A 183 -21.81 6.88 -5.94
C LEU A 183 -23.31 6.76 -6.30
N ASP A 184 -24.15 6.33 -5.34
CA ASP A 184 -25.58 6.10 -5.61
C ASP A 184 -26.33 7.33 -6.13
N PRO A 185 -26.11 8.55 -5.59
CA PRO A 185 -26.76 9.75 -6.14
C PRO A 185 -26.42 10.04 -7.60
N TYR A 186 -25.28 9.54 -8.08
CA TYR A 186 -24.81 9.82 -9.44
C TYR A 186 -24.99 8.62 -10.37
N LEU A 187 -24.73 7.40 -9.90
CA LEU A 187 -24.76 6.19 -10.74
C LEU A 187 -26.18 5.61 -10.85
N MET A 188 -26.92 5.54 -9.75
CA MET A 188 -28.23 4.91 -9.77
C MET A 188 -29.24 5.59 -10.71
N PRO A 189 -29.30 6.94 -10.81
CA PRO A 189 -30.14 7.60 -11.81
C PRO A 189 -29.75 7.27 -13.26
N LEU A 190 -28.47 6.97 -13.53
CA LEU A 190 -27.98 6.61 -14.86
C LEU A 190 -28.32 5.16 -15.24
N LEU A 191 -28.45 4.28 -14.25
CA LEU A 191 -28.71 2.85 -14.46
C LEU A 191 -30.23 2.54 -14.56
N GLN A 192 -31.06 3.37 -13.96
CA GLN A 192 -32.54 3.17 -13.97
C GLN A 192 -33.18 3.04 -15.36
N PRO A 193 -32.74 3.73 -16.41
CA PRO A 193 -33.29 3.56 -17.75
C PRO A 193 -32.97 2.21 -18.41
N PHE A 194 -32.03 1.44 -17.85
CA PHE A 194 -31.50 0.19 -18.43
C PHE A 194 -31.90 -1.06 -17.63
N GLY A 195 -32.70 -0.88 -16.56
CA GLY A 195 -33.13 -1.96 -15.65
C GLY A 195 -34.53 -2.50 -15.94
#